data_0a14867bae3175e891dcc178d8863aa1
#
_entry.id   0a14867bae3175e891dcc178d8863aa1
#
_cell.length_a   1.000
_cell.length_b   1.000
_cell.length_c   1.000
_cell.angle_alpha   90.00
_cell.angle_beta   90.00
_cell.angle_gamma   90.00
#
_symmetry.space_group_name_H-M   'P 1'
#
loop_
_entity.id
_entity.type
_entity.pdbx_description
1 polymer ?
#
loop_
_entity_poly.entity_id
_entity_poly.type
_entity_poly.pdbx_seq_one_letter_code
_entity_poly.pdbx_strand_id
1 'polypeptide(L)'
;MNDRSADQRLLIVDDDQMIGALVARIANRAGYQTMQVATSDDFLERVRAWGPTHIIVDLQMPVVDGLELLSQLASDQSTARIILISGAGERVLDAARQVGLARGLDVAAALAKPFTPSELESVLRENRLGEPWLTAAGIQSAIDRHELFLLYQPKVSLRTGAITSVEALVRWRHPERGLVSPLEFIPFAESSVCIDRMTDWVLEAACAQLKAWDAMGCVLQMAVNLSARSLHDSRIADRFETHCRAAGVDTARLSLELTETSSIRDGVLLTDVLTRLRVKGFGLSIDDFGTGHSSLALLQRQPFTEVKIDRMFVAGCTTSTSSHAIVRVVADLAHALGMRAVAEGVETAEVLRVVRALGCEEAQGTYISKPVSGDEILAAVRGQMTAEWHRAGEPWPVTA
;
A
#
# COMPACT_ATOMS: atom_id res chain seq x y z
N MET A 1 21.95 -32.07 -4.64
CA MET A 1 22.69 -30.83 -4.93
C MET A 1 22.41 -30.49 -6.38
N ASN A 2 21.34 -29.75 -6.62
CA ASN A 2 21.03 -29.17 -7.94
C ASN A 2 21.23 -27.66 -7.76
N ASP A 3 22.37 -27.19 -8.21
CA ASP A 3 22.69 -25.76 -8.33
C ASP A 3 21.81 -25.19 -9.45
N ARG A 4 20.62 -24.76 -9.07
CA ARG A 4 19.79 -23.86 -9.84
C ARG A 4 19.93 -22.46 -9.26
N SER A 5 21.15 -21.91 -9.25
CA SER A 5 21.29 -20.48 -9.40
C SER A 5 20.71 -20.17 -10.79
N ALA A 6 19.41 -19.81 -10.84
CA ALA A 6 18.71 -19.58 -12.09
C ALA A 6 19.54 -18.61 -12.92
N ASP A 7 19.93 -19.03 -14.13
CA ASP A 7 20.63 -18.23 -15.12
C ASP A 7 19.87 -16.92 -15.30
N GLN A 8 20.35 -15.83 -14.70
CA GLN A 8 19.70 -14.52 -14.73
C GLN A 8 19.94 -13.90 -16.11
N ARG A 9 19.06 -14.19 -17.06
CA ARG A 9 19.15 -13.72 -18.44
C ARG A 9 18.34 -12.48 -18.64
N LEU A 10 19.00 -11.35 -18.88
CA LEU A 10 18.38 -10.05 -19.08
C LEU A 10 18.46 -9.60 -20.55
N LEU A 11 17.34 -9.52 -21.21
CA LEU A 11 17.22 -8.94 -22.54
C LEU A 11 16.90 -7.45 -22.41
N ILE A 12 17.66 -6.62 -23.10
CA ILE A 12 17.54 -5.15 -23.07
C ILE A 12 17.11 -4.69 -24.47
N VAL A 13 16.01 -3.96 -24.55
CA VAL A 13 15.58 -3.29 -25.78
C VAL A 13 15.57 -1.77 -25.55
N ASP A 14 16.45 -1.09 -26.25
CA ASP A 14 16.64 0.36 -26.21
C ASP A 14 17.28 0.78 -27.55
N ASP A 15 16.73 1.78 -28.24
CA ASP A 15 17.24 2.27 -29.51
C ASP A 15 18.53 3.07 -29.34
N ASP A 16 18.79 3.62 -28.14
CA ASP A 16 20.06 4.22 -27.78
C ASP A 16 21.06 3.14 -27.36
N GLN A 17 21.96 2.79 -28.29
CA GLN A 17 23.00 1.80 -28.06
C GLN A 17 23.92 2.13 -26.88
N MET A 18 24.13 3.41 -26.57
CA MET A 18 24.97 3.82 -25.45
C MET A 18 24.27 3.57 -24.10
N ILE A 19 22.97 3.85 -24.02
CA ILE A 19 22.16 3.56 -22.84
C ILE A 19 22.06 2.05 -22.65
N GLY A 20 21.73 1.29 -23.71
CA GLY A 20 21.66 -0.15 -23.64
C GLY A 20 23.00 -0.79 -23.19
N ALA A 21 24.12 -0.29 -23.70
CA ALA A 21 25.46 -0.79 -23.26
C ALA A 21 25.77 -0.40 -21.80
N LEU A 22 25.33 0.76 -21.33
CA LEU A 22 25.45 1.16 -19.92
C LEU A 22 24.62 0.23 -19.02
N VAL A 23 23.36 0.00 -19.39
CA VAL A 23 22.46 -0.92 -18.69
C VAL A 23 23.05 -2.33 -18.64
N ALA A 24 23.53 -2.85 -19.77
CA ALA A 24 24.16 -4.17 -19.84
C ALA A 24 25.39 -4.28 -18.93
N ARG A 25 26.23 -3.26 -18.87
CA ARG A 25 27.42 -3.25 -18.01
C ARG A 25 27.06 -3.26 -16.53
N ILE A 26 26.02 -2.50 -16.13
CA ILE A 26 25.54 -2.48 -14.74
C ILE A 26 24.92 -3.83 -14.39
N ALA A 27 24.09 -4.37 -15.27
CA ALA A 27 23.44 -5.67 -15.07
C ALA A 27 24.43 -6.84 -14.99
N ASN A 28 25.48 -6.83 -15.80
CA ASN A 28 26.56 -7.83 -15.71
C ASN A 28 27.27 -7.78 -14.34
N ARG A 29 27.51 -6.59 -13.78
CA ARG A 29 28.04 -6.44 -12.42
C ARG A 29 27.07 -6.94 -11.35
N ALA A 30 25.76 -6.80 -11.59
CA ALA A 30 24.72 -7.35 -10.74
C ALA A 30 24.49 -8.87 -10.92
N GLY A 31 25.28 -9.54 -11.78
CA GLY A 31 25.27 -10.99 -11.97
C GLY A 31 24.25 -11.49 -12.99
N TYR A 32 23.83 -10.66 -13.94
CA TYR A 32 23.01 -11.06 -15.08
C TYR A 32 23.87 -11.42 -16.29
N GLN A 33 23.41 -12.41 -17.08
CA GLN A 33 23.83 -12.55 -18.47
C GLN A 33 22.99 -11.59 -19.31
N THR A 34 23.60 -10.72 -20.09
CA THR A 34 22.87 -9.68 -20.81
C THR A 34 22.93 -9.90 -22.32
N MET A 35 21.82 -9.57 -22.99
CA MET A 35 21.73 -9.43 -24.43
C MET A 35 21.02 -8.11 -24.73
N GLN A 36 21.57 -7.35 -25.68
CA GLN A 36 20.99 -6.08 -26.11
C GLN A 36 20.50 -6.19 -27.54
N VAL A 37 19.34 -5.60 -27.81
CA VAL A 37 18.75 -5.44 -29.15
C VAL A 37 18.29 -4.01 -29.33
N ALA A 38 18.30 -3.53 -30.56
CA ALA A 38 17.92 -2.15 -30.89
C ALA A 38 16.60 -2.07 -31.69
N THR A 39 16.05 -3.22 -32.12
CA THR A 39 14.84 -3.28 -32.95
C THR A 39 13.80 -4.23 -32.34
N SER A 40 12.54 -3.96 -32.64
CA SER A 40 11.42 -4.80 -32.18
C SER A 40 11.43 -6.20 -32.76
N ASP A 41 11.84 -6.35 -34.03
CA ASP A 41 11.86 -7.65 -34.70
C ASP A 41 12.92 -8.56 -34.09
N ASP A 42 14.14 -8.04 -33.89
CA ASP A 42 15.21 -8.75 -33.19
C ASP A 42 14.79 -9.09 -31.74
N PHE A 43 14.07 -8.19 -31.09
CA PHE A 43 13.62 -8.39 -29.72
C PHE A 43 12.72 -9.62 -29.58
N LEU A 44 11.67 -9.72 -30.40
CA LEU A 44 10.72 -10.84 -30.34
C LEU A 44 11.39 -12.17 -30.72
N GLU A 45 12.28 -12.16 -31.71
CA GLU A 45 13.06 -13.34 -32.05
C GLU A 45 13.90 -13.80 -30.86
N ARG A 46 14.59 -12.88 -30.16
CA ARG A 46 15.43 -13.19 -28.99
C ARG A 46 14.62 -13.64 -27.79
N VAL A 47 13.45 -13.05 -27.55
CA VAL A 47 12.53 -13.50 -26.48
C VAL A 47 12.24 -14.99 -26.66
N ARG A 48 11.91 -15.42 -27.88
CA ARG A 48 11.57 -16.81 -28.19
C ARG A 48 12.78 -17.73 -28.20
N ALA A 49 13.90 -17.31 -28.78
CA ALA A 49 15.08 -18.15 -28.97
C ALA A 49 15.94 -18.28 -27.71
N TRP A 50 16.07 -17.20 -26.93
CA TRP A 50 16.96 -17.16 -25.77
C TRP A 50 16.24 -17.37 -24.44
N GLY A 51 14.93 -17.14 -24.38
CA GLY A 51 14.10 -17.31 -23.19
C GLY A 51 14.61 -16.46 -22.02
N PRO A 52 14.60 -15.12 -22.13
CA PRO A 52 15.08 -14.27 -21.05
C PRO A 52 14.24 -14.47 -19.79
N THR A 53 14.89 -14.38 -18.64
CA THR A 53 14.21 -14.37 -17.34
C THR A 53 13.75 -12.96 -16.97
N HIS A 54 14.47 -11.95 -17.49
CA HIS A 54 14.18 -10.54 -17.28
C HIS A 54 14.24 -9.79 -18.60
N ILE A 55 13.44 -8.74 -18.71
CA ILE A 55 13.41 -7.87 -19.88
C ILE A 55 13.43 -6.42 -19.38
N ILE A 56 14.34 -5.61 -19.92
CA ILE A 56 14.26 -4.14 -19.81
C ILE A 56 13.71 -3.62 -21.12
N VAL A 57 12.64 -2.80 -21.03
CA VAL A 57 11.97 -2.17 -22.17
C VAL A 57 12.06 -0.66 -22.04
N ASP A 58 12.67 0.00 -23.03
CA ASP A 58 12.46 1.43 -23.21
C ASP A 58 11.06 1.68 -23.81
N LEU A 59 10.32 2.59 -23.22
CA LEU A 59 9.00 2.97 -23.73
C LEU A 59 9.09 3.92 -24.94
N GLN A 60 10.18 4.67 -25.08
CA GLN A 60 10.36 5.67 -26.12
C GLN A 60 11.29 5.17 -27.22
N MET A 61 10.78 4.38 -28.13
CA MET A 61 11.51 3.90 -29.31
C MET A 61 10.84 4.39 -30.62
N PRO A 62 11.61 4.70 -31.67
CA PRO A 62 11.09 5.45 -32.82
C PRO A 62 10.19 4.69 -33.80
N VAL A 63 10.21 3.36 -33.82
CA VAL A 63 9.47 2.56 -34.83
C VAL A 63 8.32 1.78 -34.19
N VAL A 64 8.57 1.14 -33.08
CA VAL A 64 7.58 0.40 -32.27
C VAL A 64 7.74 0.88 -30.85
N ASP A 65 6.68 1.41 -30.26
CA ASP A 65 6.74 1.87 -28.88
C ASP A 65 6.76 0.71 -27.89
N GLY A 66 7.26 0.96 -26.68
CA GLY A 66 7.36 -0.07 -25.64
C GLY A 66 6.01 -0.66 -25.23
N LEU A 67 4.88 0.08 -25.42
CA LEU A 67 3.53 -0.42 -25.14
C LEU A 67 3.09 -1.49 -26.13
N GLU A 68 3.51 -1.36 -27.37
CA GLU A 68 3.27 -2.39 -28.40
C GLU A 68 4.06 -3.66 -28.11
N LEU A 69 5.33 -3.53 -27.65
CA LEU A 69 6.12 -4.66 -27.19
C LEU A 69 5.49 -5.35 -25.99
N LEU A 70 4.96 -4.61 -25.03
CA LEU A 70 4.20 -5.20 -23.90
C LEU A 70 2.97 -5.96 -24.40
N SER A 71 2.28 -5.45 -25.43
CA SER A 71 1.12 -6.14 -26.02
C SER A 71 1.50 -7.47 -26.65
N GLN A 72 2.63 -7.51 -27.34
CA GLN A 72 3.16 -8.71 -27.99
C GLN A 72 3.65 -9.72 -26.95
N LEU A 73 4.38 -9.27 -25.91
CA LEU A 73 4.81 -10.13 -24.79
C LEU A 73 3.61 -10.77 -24.07
N ALA A 74 2.52 -10.03 -23.89
CA ALA A 74 1.29 -10.56 -23.30
C ALA A 74 0.63 -11.61 -24.21
N SER A 75 0.59 -11.37 -25.52
CA SER A 75 0.06 -12.30 -26.51
C SER A 75 0.87 -13.60 -26.57
N ASP A 76 2.20 -13.49 -26.42
CA ASP A 76 3.12 -14.63 -26.36
C ASP A 76 3.17 -15.28 -24.95
N GLN A 77 2.34 -14.84 -23.99
CA GLN A 77 2.29 -15.34 -22.62
C GLN A 77 3.67 -15.33 -21.92
N SER A 78 4.44 -14.29 -22.11
CA SER A 78 5.78 -14.17 -21.54
C SER A 78 5.72 -14.23 -20.01
N THR A 79 6.57 -15.06 -19.43
CA THR A 79 6.76 -15.18 -17.96
C THR A 79 7.99 -14.41 -17.48
N ALA A 80 8.65 -13.66 -18.35
CA ALA A 80 9.80 -12.85 -18.00
C ALA A 80 9.39 -11.68 -17.11
N ARG A 81 10.21 -11.36 -16.12
CA ARG A 81 10.05 -10.18 -15.27
C ARG A 81 10.46 -8.92 -16.05
N ILE A 82 9.57 -7.93 -16.10
CA ILE A 82 9.73 -6.75 -16.93
C ILE A 82 10.08 -5.53 -16.07
N ILE A 83 11.09 -4.79 -16.50
CA ILE A 83 11.49 -3.50 -15.95
C ILE A 83 11.29 -2.47 -17.06
N LEU A 84 10.48 -1.45 -16.83
CA LEU A 84 10.25 -0.36 -17.78
C LEU A 84 11.24 0.77 -17.54
N ILE A 85 11.77 1.34 -18.62
CA ILE A 85 12.62 2.55 -18.55
C ILE A 85 12.02 3.59 -19.50
N SER A 86 11.99 4.88 -19.10
CA SER A 86 11.50 5.94 -19.99
C SER A 86 11.95 7.33 -19.56
N GLY A 87 12.15 8.19 -20.54
CA GLY A 87 12.30 9.64 -20.36
C GLY A 87 10.98 10.44 -20.39
N ALA A 88 9.83 9.79 -20.62
CA ALA A 88 8.54 10.46 -20.75
C ALA A 88 7.91 10.92 -19.41
N GLY A 89 8.61 10.71 -18.28
CA GLY A 89 8.17 11.08 -16.94
C GLY A 89 7.36 10.00 -16.21
N GLU A 90 7.26 10.13 -14.90
CA GLU A 90 6.70 9.12 -13.99
C GLU A 90 5.26 8.71 -14.33
N ARG A 91 4.40 9.68 -14.69
CA ARG A 91 2.99 9.40 -15.04
C ARG A 91 2.85 8.45 -16.24
N VAL A 92 3.73 8.56 -17.23
CA VAL A 92 3.72 7.67 -18.39
C VAL A 92 4.21 6.28 -18.02
N LEU A 93 5.25 6.20 -17.18
CA LEU A 93 5.77 4.95 -16.63
C LEU A 93 4.70 4.21 -15.81
N ASP A 94 4.00 4.93 -14.92
CA ASP A 94 2.92 4.35 -14.12
C ASP A 94 1.77 3.83 -15.00
N ALA A 95 1.35 4.62 -16.00
CA ALA A 95 0.32 4.18 -16.93
C ALA A 95 0.74 2.93 -17.72
N ALA A 96 1.98 2.89 -18.23
CA ALA A 96 2.51 1.73 -18.94
C ALA A 96 2.60 0.49 -18.05
N ARG A 97 3.01 0.67 -16.78
CA ARG A 97 3.03 -0.40 -15.78
C ARG A 97 1.63 -0.97 -15.55
N GLN A 98 0.62 -0.12 -15.36
CA GLN A 98 -0.77 -0.55 -15.18
C GLN A 98 -1.29 -1.32 -16.40
N VAL A 99 -0.97 -0.87 -17.60
CA VAL A 99 -1.34 -1.57 -18.85
C VAL A 99 -0.70 -2.95 -18.91
N GLY A 100 0.59 -3.08 -18.57
CA GLY A 100 1.29 -4.36 -18.56
C GLY A 100 0.68 -5.33 -17.53
N LEU A 101 0.44 -4.87 -16.30
CA LEU A 101 -0.18 -5.65 -15.24
C LEU A 101 -1.61 -6.10 -15.61
N ALA A 102 -2.41 -5.21 -16.21
CA ALA A 102 -3.77 -5.54 -16.68
C ALA A 102 -3.78 -6.62 -17.77
N ARG A 103 -2.68 -6.76 -18.51
CA ARG A 103 -2.50 -7.80 -19.53
C ARG A 103 -1.86 -9.09 -19.00
N GLY A 104 -1.63 -9.19 -17.68
CA GLY A 104 -1.09 -10.38 -17.03
C GLY A 104 0.44 -10.51 -17.08
N LEU A 105 1.16 -9.44 -17.42
CA LEU A 105 2.64 -9.43 -17.41
C LEU A 105 3.18 -9.14 -16.00
N ASP A 106 4.34 -9.70 -15.66
CA ASP A 106 5.09 -9.40 -14.43
C ASP A 106 5.92 -8.11 -14.62
N VAL A 107 5.26 -6.93 -14.52
CA VAL A 107 5.94 -5.63 -14.58
C VAL A 107 6.41 -5.24 -13.17
N ALA A 108 7.63 -5.64 -12.84
CA ALA A 108 8.18 -5.58 -11.50
C ALA A 108 8.69 -4.19 -11.10
N ALA A 109 9.22 -3.41 -12.04
CA ALA A 109 9.75 -2.08 -11.75
C ALA A 109 9.58 -1.13 -12.94
N ALA A 110 9.64 0.18 -12.62
CA ALA A 110 9.69 1.27 -13.61
C ALA A 110 10.74 2.29 -13.15
N LEU A 111 11.61 2.74 -14.07
CA LEU A 111 12.72 3.64 -13.79
C LEU A 111 12.73 4.80 -14.78
N ALA A 112 12.67 6.03 -14.26
CA ALA A 112 12.69 7.23 -15.09
C ALA A 112 14.12 7.57 -15.57
N LYS A 113 14.28 7.98 -16.82
CA LYS A 113 15.51 8.59 -17.34
C LYS A 113 15.51 10.09 -17.02
N PRO A 114 16.63 10.70 -16.57
CA PRO A 114 17.93 10.07 -16.31
C PRO A 114 17.97 9.34 -14.96
N PHE A 115 18.60 8.19 -14.91
CA PHE A 115 18.84 7.42 -13.69
C PHE A 115 20.34 7.28 -13.40
N THR A 116 20.67 7.07 -12.15
CA THR A 116 22.06 6.79 -11.72
C THR A 116 22.37 5.29 -11.83
N PRO A 117 23.66 4.91 -11.96
CA PRO A 117 24.05 3.51 -11.91
C PRO A 117 23.60 2.77 -10.65
N SER A 118 23.58 3.44 -9.49
CA SER A 118 23.16 2.88 -8.21
C SER A 118 21.65 2.58 -8.18
N GLU A 119 20.81 3.43 -8.75
CA GLU A 119 19.36 3.22 -8.82
C GLU A 119 19.05 2.01 -9.69
N LEU A 120 19.65 1.90 -10.87
CA LEU A 120 19.48 0.74 -11.73
C LEU A 120 20.01 -0.54 -11.07
N GLU A 121 21.17 -0.49 -10.41
CA GLU A 121 21.73 -1.65 -9.70
C GLU A 121 20.82 -2.11 -8.57
N SER A 122 20.21 -1.19 -7.81
CA SER A 122 19.22 -1.51 -6.78
C SER A 122 18.01 -2.22 -7.38
N VAL A 123 17.42 -1.64 -8.43
CA VAL A 123 16.28 -2.24 -9.13
C VAL A 123 16.61 -3.65 -9.64
N LEU A 124 17.78 -3.85 -10.23
CA LEU A 124 18.19 -5.16 -10.74
C LEU A 124 18.41 -6.19 -9.62
N ARG A 125 19.01 -5.78 -8.50
CA ARG A 125 19.24 -6.68 -7.35
C ARG A 125 17.93 -7.10 -6.69
N GLU A 126 17.00 -6.16 -6.52
CA GLU A 126 15.69 -6.40 -5.93
C GLU A 126 14.82 -7.32 -6.79
N ASN A 127 15.05 -7.32 -8.11
CA ASN A 127 14.26 -8.08 -9.07
C ASN A 127 14.94 -9.39 -9.55
N ARG A 128 16.06 -9.81 -8.96
CA ARG A 128 16.68 -11.09 -9.31
C ARG A 128 15.73 -12.25 -9.04
N LEU A 129 15.64 -13.18 -10.00
CA LEU A 129 15.02 -14.48 -9.75
C LEU A 129 16.00 -15.31 -8.89
N GLY A 130 15.72 -15.38 -7.61
CA GLY A 130 16.25 -16.37 -6.70
C GLY A 130 15.20 -17.45 -6.45
N GLU A 131 15.47 -18.41 -5.54
CA GLU A 131 14.35 -19.10 -4.90
C GLU A 131 13.40 -18.04 -4.40
N PRO A 132 12.07 -18.15 -4.66
CA PRO A 132 11.15 -17.11 -4.28
C PRO A 132 11.24 -16.94 -2.76
N TRP A 133 12.00 -15.90 -2.35
CA TRP A 133 12.20 -15.61 -0.93
C TRP A 133 10.86 -15.29 -0.27
N LEU A 134 9.94 -14.74 -1.08
CA LEU A 134 8.57 -14.46 -0.70
C LEU A 134 7.71 -15.67 -1.09
N THR A 135 7.44 -16.51 -0.13
CA THR A 135 6.60 -17.70 -0.26
C THR A 135 5.54 -17.72 0.83
N ALA A 136 4.46 -18.47 0.60
CA ALA A 136 3.45 -18.66 1.64
C ALA A 136 4.08 -19.25 2.92
N ALA A 137 4.99 -20.23 2.77
CA ALA A 137 5.74 -20.79 3.91
C ALA A 137 6.66 -19.76 4.57
N GLY A 138 7.26 -18.86 3.78
CA GLY A 138 8.10 -17.77 4.28
C GLY A 138 7.31 -16.78 5.14
N ILE A 139 6.14 -16.34 4.68
CA ILE A 139 5.24 -15.47 5.45
C ILE A 139 4.75 -16.18 6.71
N GLN A 140 4.34 -17.44 6.62
CA GLN A 140 3.94 -18.22 7.78
C GLN A 140 5.08 -18.33 8.82
N SER A 141 6.29 -18.60 8.34
CA SER A 141 7.49 -18.64 9.19
C SER A 141 7.80 -17.29 9.84
N ALA A 142 7.59 -16.18 9.10
CA ALA A 142 7.78 -14.82 9.62
C ALA A 142 6.81 -14.51 10.78
N ILE A 143 5.55 -14.95 10.65
CA ILE A 143 4.56 -14.84 11.74
C ILE A 143 5.04 -15.65 12.96
N ASP A 144 5.40 -16.91 12.77
CA ASP A 144 5.76 -17.84 13.85
C ASP A 144 7.09 -17.46 14.55
N ARG A 145 7.99 -16.78 13.84
CA ARG A 145 9.29 -16.30 14.36
C ARG A 145 9.26 -14.87 14.87
N HIS A 146 8.08 -14.23 14.94
CA HIS A 146 7.94 -12.84 15.39
C HIS A 146 8.75 -11.83 14.57
N GLU A 147 8.88 -12.06 13.25
CA GLU A 147 9.55 -11.14 12.32
C GLU A 147 8.61 -10.00 11.89
N LEU A 148 7.29 -10.19 12.03
CA LEU A 148 6.29 -9.14 11.84
C LEU A 148 6.15 -8.29 13.10
N PHE A 149 5.90 -7.00 12.92
CA PHE A 149 5.60 -6.06 13.99
C PHE A 149 4.67 -4.96 13.49
N LEU A 150 4.06 -4.21 14.41
CA LEU A 150 3.20 -3.09 14.07
C LEU A 150 3.91 -1.76 14.35
N LEU A 151 3.76 -0.83 13.42
CA LEU A 151 3.92 0.60 13.67
C LEU A 151 2.53 1.24 13.71
N TYR A 152 2.43 2.38 14.35
CA TYR A 152 1.17 3.06 14.57
C TYR A 152 1.23 4.47 14.03
N GLN A 153 0.27 4.85 13.19
CA GLN A 153 0.16 6.22 12.71
C GLN A 153 -1.03 6.90 13.39
N PRO A 154 -0.82 8.01 14.11
CA PRO A 154 -1.89 8.66 14.84
C PRO A 154 -2.86 9.38 13.90
N LYS A 155 -4.14 9.28 14.27
CA LYS A 155 -5.23 10.14 13.79
C LYS A 155 -5.56 11.16 14.87
N VAL A 156 -5.70 12.40 14.48
CA VAL A 156 -6.01 13.50 15.41
C VAL A 156 -7.40 14.05 15.15
N SER A 157 -8.11 14.34 16.22
CA SER A 157 -9.37 15.05 16.15
C SER A 157 -9.15 16.50 15.71
N LEU A 158 -9.75 16.91 14.61
CA LEU A 158 -9.66 18.28 14.11
C LEU A 158 -10.43 19.29 15.00
N ARG A 159 -11.28 18.79 15.90
CA ARG A 159 -11.99 19.62 16.87
C ARG A 159 -11.12 19.93 18.09
N THR A 160 -10.39 18.94 18.63
CA THR A 160 -9.67 19.06 19.91
C THR A 160 -8.16 19.08 19.77
N GLY A 161 -7.61 18.65 18.62
CA GLY A 161 -6.19 18.42 18.42
C GLY A 161 -5.63 17.16 19.11
N ALA A 162 -6.45 16.43 19.86
CA ALA A 162 -6.01 15.25 20.58
C ALA A 162 -5.87 14.04 19.63
N ILE A 163 -4.92 13.15 19.95
CA ILE A 163 -4.85 11.81 19.32
C ILE A 163 -6.02 10.99 19.88
N THR A 164 -6.92 10.57 19.00
CA THR A 164 -8.13 9.82 19.33
C THR A 164 -8.01 8.36 18.98
N SER A 165 -7.28 8.09 17.90
CA SER A 165 -7.07 6.75 17.36
C SER A 165 -5.73 6.64 16.67
N VAL A 166 -5.35 5.43 16.34
CA VAL A 166 -4.16 5.12 15.55
C VAL A 166 -4.49 4.11 14.47
N GLU A 167 -3.80 4.14 13.33
CA GLU A 167 -3.80 3.06 12.36
C GLU A 167 -2.64 2.13 12.61
N ALA A 168 -2.91 0.82 12.74
CA ALA A 168 -1.90 -0.22 12.90
C ALA A 168 -1.40 -0.67 11.52
N LEU A 169 -0.13 -0.48 11.29
CA LEU A 169 0.54 -0.72 10.03
C LEU A 169 1.56 -1.84 10.17
N VAL A 170 1.30 -2.99 9.56
CA VAL A 170 2.19 -4.14 9.60
C VAL A 170 3.53 -3.84 8.91
N ARG A 171 4.62 -4.32 9.52
CA ARG A 171 5.99 -4.26 9.01
C ARG A 171 6.63 -5.62 9.15
N TRP A 172 7.56 -5.94 8.26
CA TRP A 172 8.32 -7.19 8.32
C TRP A 172 9.81 -6.91 8.43
N ARG A 173 10.43 -7.41 9.50
CA ARG A 173 11.88 -7.38 9.69
C ARG A 173 12.45 -8.74 9.32
N HIS A 174 12.75 -8.90 8.03
CA HIS A 174 13.34 -10.12 7.52
C HIS A 174 14.81 -10.24 7.96
N PRO A 175 15.27 -11.41 8.46
CA PRO A 175 16.62 -11.55 9.03
C PRO A 175 17.74 -11.23 8.05
N GLU A 176 17.56 -11.53 6.76
CA GLU A 176 18.59 -11.31 5.74
C GLU A 176 18.37 -10.04 4.90
N ARG A 177 17.10 -9.55 4.81
CA ARG A 177 16.72 -8.42 3.93
C ARG A 177 16.47 -7.12 4.68
N GLY A 178 16.49 -7.16 6.01
CA GLY A 178 16.14 -6.02 6.82
C GLY A 178 14.63 -5.71 6.78
N LEU A 179 14.28 -4.45 6.63
CA LEU A 179 12.87 -4.02 6.62
C LEU A 179 12.27 -4.21 5.23
N VAL A 180 11.32 -5.14 5.11
CA VAL A 180 10.58 -5.42 3.86
C VAL A 180 9.37 -4.51 3.77
N SER A 181 9.14 -3.94 2.58
CA SER A 181 8.00 -3.06 2.31
C SER A 181 6.67 -3.82 2.35
N PRO A 182 5.62 -3.27 3.00
CA PRO A 182 4.27 -3.82 2.90
C PRO A 182 3.78 -3.98 1.45
N LEU A 183 4.16 -3.07 0.56
CA LEU A 183 3.83 -3.13 -0.87
C LEU A 183 4.37 -4.38 -1.57
N GLU A 184 5.39 -5.03 -1.02
CA GLU A 184 5.94 -6.26 -1.57
C GLU A 184 5.20 -7.50 -1.05
N PHE A 185 5.02 -7.63 0.29
CA PHE A 185 4.53 -8.87 0.86
C PHE A 185 3.00 -8.94 1.04
N ILE A 186 2.30 -7.81 1.19
CA ILE A 186 0.83 -7.82 1.34
C ILE A 186 0.11 -8.33 0.08
N PRO A 187 0.42 -7.84 -1.16
CA PRO A 187 -0.21 -8.36 -2.37
C PRO A 187 0.05 -9.86 -2.57
N PHE A 188 1.25 -10.34 -2.18
CA PHE A 188 1.56 -11.76 -2.20
C PHE A 188 0.74 -12.54 -1.16
N ALA A 189 0.65 -12.05 0.08
CA ALA A 189 -0.18 -12.68 1.11
C ALA A 189 -1.65 -12.77 0.67
N GLU A 190 -2.18 -11.71 0.07
CA GLU A 190 -3.53 -11.68 -0.49
C GLU A 190 -3.75 -12.69 -1.62
N SER A 191 -2.75 -12.93 -2.47
CA SER A 191 -2.83 -13.95 -3.52
C SER A 191 -2.69 -15.38 -3.01
N SER A 192 -2.39 -15.57 -1.72
CA SER A 192 -2.10 -16.85 -1.07
C SER A 192 -3.04 -17.10 0.11
N VAL A 193 -2.96 -18.30 0.68
CA VAL A 193 -3.71 -18.70 1.90
C VAL A 193 -3.21 -18.02 3.17
N CYS A 194 -2.12 -17.24 3.09
CA CYS A 194 -1.51 -16.63 4.26
C CYS A 194 -2.25 -15.38 4.76
N ILE A 195 -3.10 -14.77 3.93
CA ILE A 195 -3.77 -13.51 4.29
C ILE A 195 -4.63 -13.64 5.54
N ASP A 196 -5.36 -14.75 5.71
CA ASP A 196 -6.20 -14.96 6.89
C ASP A 196 -5.37 -15.07 8.15
N ARG A 197 -4.27 -15.85 8.10
CA ARG A 197 -3.36 -15.98 9.23
C ARG A 197 -2.67 -14.66 9.60
N MET A 198 -2.28 -13.90 8.58
CA MET A 198 -1.69 -12.56 8.80
C MET A 198 -2.72 -11.60 9.40
N THR A 199 -3.95 -11.63 8.94
CA THR A 199 -5.06 -10.81 9.47
C THR A 199 -5.33 -11.15 10.94
N ASP A 200 -5.38 -12.44 11.31
CA ASP A 200 -5.54 -12.87 12.70
C ASP A 200 -4.38 -12.37 13.57
N TRP A 201 -3.13 -12.53 13.09
CA TRP A 201 -1.95 -12.05 13.80
C TRP A 201 -1.97 -10.53 14.02
N VAL A 202 -2.33 -9.76 12.99
CA VAL A 202 -2.43 -8.28 13.10
C VAL A 202 -3.48 -7.91 14.16
N LEU A 203 -4.63 -8.57 14.16
CA LEU A 203 -5.69 -8.29 15.14
C LEU A 203 -5.25 -8.67 16.57
N GLU A 204 -4.60 -9.81 16.75
CA GLU A 204 -4.03 -10.23 18.04
C GLU A 204 -3.00 -9.22 18.55
N ALA A 205 -2.07 -8.79 17.69
CA ALA A 205 -1.05 -7.80 18.04
C ALA A 205 -1.66 -6.42 18.36
N ALA A 206 -2.69 -6.00 17.62
CA ALA A 206 -3.45 -4.78 17.86
C ALA A 206 -4.15 -4.82 19.22
N CYS A 207 -4.82 -5.91 19.54
CA CYS A 207 -5.46 -6.11 20.85
C CYS A 207 -4.45 -6.09 22.00
N ALA A 208 -3.31 -6.77 21.83
CA ALA A 208 -2.25 -6.78 22.84
C ALA A 208 -1.70 -5.37 23.10
N GLN A 209 -1.51 -4.58 22.06
CA GLN A 209 -1.03 -3.21 22.18
C GLN A 209 -2.06 -2.29 22.85
N LEU A 210 -3.34 -2.40 22.50
CA LEU A 210 -4.41 -1.65 23.17
C LEU A 210 -4.44 -1.97 24.66
N LYS A 211 -4.30 -3.24 25.03
CA LYS A 211 -4.24 -3.66 26.43
C LYS A 211 -3.04 -3.12 27.16
N ALA A 212 -1.88 -3.08 26.51
CA ALA A 212 -0.66 -2.49 27.08
C ALA A 212 -0.85 -0.99 27.34
N TRP A 213 -1.47 -0.26 26.42
CA TRP A 213 -1.79 1.17 26.63
C TRP A 213 -2.82 1.40 27.73
N ASP A 214 -3.86 0.55 27.84
CA ASP A 214 -4.85 0.63 28.92
C ASP A 214 -4.20 0.51 30.31
N ALA A 215 -3.26 -0.43 30.46
CA ALA A 215 -2.51 -0.61 31.69
C ALA A 215 -1.68 0.64 32.06
N MET A 216 -1.37 1.48 31.08
CA MET A 216 -0.66 2.76 31.25
C MET A 216 -1.60 3.98 31.32
N GLY A 217 -2.92 3.76 31.35
CA GLY A 217 -3.94 4.82 31.40
C GLY A 217 -4.16 5.57 30.10
N CYS A 218 -3.71 4.99 28.98
CA CYS A 218 -3.87 5.57 27.64
C CYS A 218 -4.95 4.80 26.87
N VAL A 219 -6.14 5.40 26.72
CA VAL A 219 -7.28 4.77 26.06
C VAL A 219 -7.42 5.34 24.64
N LEU A 220 -7.09 4.51 23.64
CA LEU A 220 -7.16 4.86 22.21
C LEU A 220 -8.06 3.89 21.45
N GLN A 221 -8.60 4.33 20.33
CA GLN A 221 -9.13 3.43 19.29
C GLN A 221 -8.00 3.02 18.35
N MET A 222 -8.18 1.91 17.63
CA MET A 222 -7.21 1.42 16.66
C MET A 222 -7.90 0.97 15.38
N ALA A 223 -7.38 1.43 14.27
CA ALA A 223 -7.78 0.96 12.95
C ALA A 223 -6.83 -0.15 12.48
N VAL A 224 -7.39 -1.15 11.83
CA VAL A 224 -6.67 -2.33 11.31
C VAL A 224 -7.12 -2.57 9.88
N ASN A 225 -6.18 -2.67 8.96
CA ASN A 225 -6.43 -2.98 7.57
C ASN A 225 -6.96 -4.42 7.41
N LEU A 226 -8.05 -4.57 6.68
CA LEU A 226 -8.71 -5.84 6.41
C LEU A 226 -8.81 -6.10 4.91
N SER A 227 -8.15 -7.17 4.44
CA SER A 227 -8.28 -7.57 3.04
C SER A 227 -9.69 -8.11 2.76
N ALA A 228 -10.30 -7.67 1.66
CA ALA A 228 -11.57 -8.22 1.21
C ALA A 228 -11.49 -9.71 0.87
N ARG A 229 -10.30 -10.23 0.62
CA ARG A 229 -10.10 -11.68 0.44
C ARG A 229 -10.36 -12.48 1.71
N SER A 230 -10.19 -11.91 2.88
CA SER A 230 -10.53 -12.53 4.16
C SER A 230 -12.04 -12.54 4.45
N LEU A 231 -12.85 -11.82 3.67
CA LEU A 231 -14.32 -11.74 3.86
C LEU A 231 -15.10 -12.87 3.18
N HIS A 232 -14.43 -13.93 2.75
CA HIS A 232 -15.07 -15.11 2.12
C HIS A 232 -15.77 -16.03 3.13
N ASP A 233 -15.50 -15.89 4.44
CA ASP A 233 -16.08 -16.70 5.50
C ASP A 233 -16.84 -15.83 6.51
N SER A 234 -18.15 -15.99 6.63
CA SER A 234 -18.98 -15.25 7.58
C SER A 234 -18.60 -15.46 9.05
N ARG A 235 -17.84 -16.52 9.37
CA ARG A 235 -17.31 -16.78 10.72
C ARG A 235 -16.17 -15.85 11.12
N ILE A 236 -15.65 -15.02 10.21
CA ILE A 236 -14.58 -14.05 10.54
C ILE A 236 -15.00 -13.13 11.69
N ALA A 237 -16.29 -12.73 11.76
CA ALA A 237 -16.80 -11.88 12.82
C ALA A 237 -16.73 -12.56 14.21
N ASP A 238 -17.02 -13.86 14.28
CA ASP A 238 -16.93 -14.65 15.53
C ASP A 238 -15.47 -14.86 15.93
N ARG A 239 -14.60 -15.11 14.95
CA ARG A 239 -13.16 -15.27 15.17
C ARG A 239 -12.54 -13.99 15.74
N PHE A 240 -12.84 -12.84 15.15
CA PHE A 240 -12.34 -11.54 15.59
C PHE A 240 -12.85 -11.16 16.98
N GLU A 241 -14.13 -11.37 17.26
CA GLU A 241 -14.68 -11.18 18.60
C GLU A 241 -13.97 -12.07 19.64
N THR A 242 -13.62 -13.31 19.26
CA THR A 242 -12.89 -14.23 20.15
C THR A 242 -11.49 -13.70 20.49
N HIS A 243 -10.75 -13.16 19.50
CA HIS A 243 -9.44 -12.53 19.76
C HIS A 243 -9.56 -11.32 20.70
N CYS A 244 -10.54 -10.44 20.46
CA CYS A 244 -10.78 -9.29 21.32
C CYS A 244 -11.13 -9.71 22.76
N ARG A 245 -12.03 -10.68 22.91
CA ARG A 245 -12.44 -11.21 24.21
C ARG A 245 -11.29 -11.86 24.96
N ALA A 246 -10.45 -12.63 24.27
CA ALA A 246 -9.26 -13.26 24.87
C ALA A 246 -8.27 -12.21 25.39
N ALA A 247 -8.12 -11.09 24.71
CA ALA A 247 -7.28 -9.98 25.14
C ALA A 247 -7.95 -9.06 26.18
N GLY A 248 -9.27 -9.18 26.41
CA GLY A 248 -10.06 -8.28 27.26
C GLY A 248 -10.20 -6.87 26.66
N VAL A 249 -10.30 -6.77 25.33
CA VAL A 249 -10.48 -5.52 24.59
C VAL A 249 -11.91 -5.46 24.06
N ASP A 250 -12.57 -4.30 24.20
CA ASP A 250 -13.87 -4.05 23.62
C ASP A 250 -13.74 -3.91 22.09
N THR A 251 -14.57 -4.64 21.35
CA THR A 251 -14.62 -4.59 19.88
C THR A 251 -14.89 -3.19 19.34
N ALA A 252 -15.62 -2.35 20.07
CA ALA A 252 -15.92 -0.97 19.71
C ALA A 252 -14.64 -0.07 19.63
N ARG A 253 -13.53 -0.56 20.15
CA ARG A 253 -12.22 0.14 20.04
C ARG A 253 -11.46 -0.18 18.76
N LEU A 254 -11.94 -1.14 17.99
CA LEU A 254 -11.32 -1.55 16.72
C LEU A 254 -12.18 -1.12 15.54
N SER A 255 -11.56 -0.44 14.58
CA SER A 255 -12.11 -0.13 13.27
C SER A 255 -11.41 -0.97 12.22
N LEU A 256 -12.17 -1.65 11.37
CA LEU A 256 -11.63 -2.47 10.28
C LEU A 256 -11.70 -1.66 9.00
N GLU A 257 -10.55 -1.42 8.35
CA GLU A 257 -10.42 -0.60 7.16
C GLU A 257 -10.38 -1.48 5.91
N LEU A 258 -11.25 -1.20 4.96
CA LEU A 258 -11.34 -1.90 3.68
C LEU A 258 -11.10 -0.91 2.54
N THR A 259 -10.22 -1.24 1.62
CA THR A 259 -10.01 -0.41 0.43
C THR A 259 -11.26 -0.45 -0.48
N GLU A 260 -11.54 0.67 -1.14
CA GLU A 260 -12.66 0.81 -2.06
C GLU A 260 -12.70 -0.31 -3.12
N THR A 261 -11.57 -0.54 -3.79
CA THR A 261 -11.45 -1.50 -4.90
C THR A 261 -11.74 -2.94 -4.48
N SER A 262 -11.45 -3.28 -3.24
CA SER A 262 -11.66 -4.61 -2.69
C SER A 262 -13.12 -4.93 -2.36
N SER A 263 -13.93 -3.89 -2.18
CA SER A 263 -15.33 -3.99 -1.74
C SER A 263 -16.33 -4.36 -2.85
N ILE A 264 -15.91 -4.52 -4.09
CA ILE A 264 -16.80 -4.66 -5.27
C ILE A 264 -17.20 -6.13 -5.54
N ARG A 265 -16.55 -7.12 -4.95
CA ARG A 265 -16.79 -8.55 -5.22
C ARG A 265 -17.86 -9.12 -4.28
N ASP A 266 -18.88 -9.76 -4.84
CA ASP A 266 -19.92 -10.54 -4.18
C ASP A 266 -20.75 -9.77 -3.12
N GLY A 267 -21.67 -8.92 -3.61
CA GLY A 267 -22.41 -7.94 -2.80
C GLY A 267 -23.22 -8.53 -1.62
N VAL A 268 -23.71 -9.78 -1.68
CA VAL A 268 -24.53 -10.37 -0.63
C VAL A 268 -23.67 -10.89 0.53
N LEU A 269 -22.62 -11.64 0.21
CA LEU A 269 -21.69 -12.17 1.22
C LEU A 269 -20.98 -11.04 1.95
N LEU A 270 -20.49 -10.04 1.22
CA LEU A 270 -19.86 -8.86 1.81
C LEU A 270 -20.80 -8.17 2.79
N THR A 271 -22.07 -7.94 2.40
CA THR A 271 -23.06 -7.30 3.27
C THR A 271 -23.32 -8.13 4.54
N ASP A 272 -23.43 -9.45 4.43
CA ASP A 272 -23.61 -10.34 5.60
C ASP A 272 -22.43 -10.21 6.56
N VAL A 273 -21.21 -10.34 6.06
CA VAL A 273 -19.99 -10.27 6.88
C VAL A 273 -19.84 -8.91 7.56
N LEU A 274 -19.97 -7.81 6.81
CA LEU A 274 -19.85 -6.45 7.37
C LEU A 274 -20.96 -6.18 8.40
N THR A 275 -22.19 -6.65 8.15
CA THR A 275 -23.28 -6.51 9.11
C THR A 275 -22.98 -7.28 10.40
N ARG A 276 -22.45 -8.51 10.33
CA ARG A 276 -22.06 -9.29 11.51
C ARG A 276 -20.96 -8.60 12.31
N LEU A 277 -19.95 -8.04 11.64
CA LEU A 277 -18.90 -7.27 12.30
C LEU A 277 -19.48 -6.06 13.04
N ARG A 278 -20.43 -5.32 12.42
CA ARG A 278 -21.11 -4.21 13.07
C ARG A 278 -21.99 -4.64 14.26
N VAL A 279 -22.71 -5.74 14.14
CA VAL A 279 -23.52 -6.30 15.25
C VAL A 279 -22.63 -6.67 16.45
N LYS A 280 -21.39 -7.10 16.19
CA LYS A 280 -20.39 -7.40 17.23
C LYS A 280 -19.67 -6.14 17.75
N GLY A 281 -20.00 -4.96 17.26
CA GLY A 281 -19.51 -3.68 17.77
C GLY A 281 -18.31 -3.08 17.04
N PHE A 282 -17.69 -3.79 16.08
CA PHE A 282 -16.55 -3.27 15.32
C PHE A 282 -16.91 -1.99 14.53
N GLY A 283 -16.03 -1.00 14.51
CA GLY A 283 -16.04 0.07 13.52
C GLY A 283 -15.73 -0.49 12.13
N LEU A 284 -16.29 0.11 11.09
CA LEU A 284 -15.97 -0.19 9.70
C LEU A 284 -15.60 1.10 8.98
N SER A 285 -14.47 1.12 8.33
CA SER A 285 -13.98 2.26 7.55
C SER A 285 -13.77 1.87 6.10
N ILE A 286 -14.17 2.73 5.18
CA ILE A 286 -13.78 2.58 3.78
C ILE A 286 -12.56 3.45 3.51
N ASP A 287 -11.53 2.82 2.94
CA ASP A 287 -10.23 3.42 2.67
C ASP A 287 -10.03 3.78 1.19
N ASP A 288 -9.13 4.72 0.90
CA ASP A 288 -8.80 5.23 -0.44
C ASP A 288 -10.03 5.73 -1.23
N PHE A 289 -11.04 6.30 -0.54
CA PHE A 289 -12.29 6.68 -1.19
C PHE A 289 -12.11 7.78 -2.23
N GLY A 290 -12.63 7.50 -3.45
CA GLY A 290 -12.59 8.39 -4.61
C GLY A 290 -11.54 8.04 -5.66
N THR A 291 -10.68 7.03 -5.44
CA THR A 291 -9.64 6.62 -6.40
C THR A 291 -10.12 5.58 -7.40
N GLY A 292 -11.22 4.89 -7.12
CA GLY A 292 -11.76 3.80 -7.94
C GLY A 292 -13.12 4.10 -8.55
N HIS A 293 -13.84 3.04 -8.89
CA HIS A 293 -15.22 3.12 -9.39
C HIS A 293 -16.21 3.14 -8.20
N SER A 294 -15.97 4.02 -7.22
CA SER A 294 -16.80 4.12 -6.02
C SER A 294 -18.25 4.27 -6.41
N SER A 295 -19.00 3.29 -6.07
CA SER A 295 -20.44 3.44 -6.16
C SER A 295 -20.91 4.05 -4.86
N LEU A 296 -21.48 5.26 -4.92
CA LEU A 296 -22.24 5.85 -3.82
C LEU A 296 -23.23 4.83 -3.23
N ALA A 297 -23.68 3.88 -4.06
CA ALA A 297 -24.49 2.75 -3.65
C ALA A 297 -23.79 1.81 -2.64
N LEU A 298 -22.46 1.69 -2.71
CA LEU A 298 -21.68 0.91 -1.74
C LEU A 298 -21.76 1.56 -0.35
N LEU A 299 -21.47 2.87 -0.28
CA LEU A 299 -21.56 3.62 0.98
C LEU A 299 -22.97 3.60 1.57
N GLN A 300 -23.99 3.71 0.74
CA GLN A 300 -25.38 3.69 1.19
C GLN A 300 -25.83 2.33 1.71
N ARG A 301 -25.32 1.23 1.11
CA ARG A 301 -25.79 -0.13 1.42
C ARG A 301 -25.00 -0.81 2.52
N GLN A 302 -23.72 -0.46 2.66
CA GLN A 302 -22.86 -1.11 3.63
C GLN A 302 -22.83 -0.33 4.96
N PRO A 303 -22.71 -1.01 6.09
CA PRO A 303 -22.79 -0.40 7.41
C PRO A 303 -21.47 0.26 7.85
N PHE A 304 -20.87 1.06 6.98
CA PHE A 304 -19.65 1.82 7.31
C PHE A 304 -19.94 2.90 8.37
N THR A 305 -18.94 3.18 9.18
CA THR A 305 -18.95 4.21 10.23
C THR A 305 -17.99 5.36 9.95
N GLU A 306 -17.12 5.16 8.96
CA GLU A 306 -16.04 6.08 8.65
C GLU A 306 -15.69 6.01 7.15
N VAL A 307 -15.34 7.17 6.57
CA VAL A 307 -14.80 7.30 5.20
C VAL A 307 -13.46 8.00 5.31
N LYS A 308 -12.40 7.37 4.75
CA LYS A 308 -11.07 7.97 4.64
C LYS A 308 -10.95 8.59 3.24
N ILE A 309 -10.69 9.89 3.19
CA ILE A 309 -10.54 10.64 1.95
C ILE A 309 -9.09 10.51 1.50
N ASP A 310 -8.88 9.93 0.33
CA ASP A 310 -7.54 9.63 -0.18
C ASP A 310 -6.63 10.87 -0.26
N ARG A 311 -5.35 10.64 0.02
CA ARG A 311 -4.29 11.65 0.00
C ARG A 311 -4.21 12.42 -1.32
N MET A 312 -4.58 11.81 -2.46
CA MET A 312 -4.53 12.45 -3.77
C MET A 312 -5.42 13.69 -3.82
N PHE A 313 -6.59 13.65 -3.17
CA PHE A 313 -7.51 14.80 -3.08
C PHE A 313 -7.11 15.74 -1.94
N VAL A 314 -6.71 15.18 -0.80
CA VAL A 314 -6.32 15.95 0.38
C VAL A 314 -5.08 16.81 0.09
N ALA A 315 -4.03 16.25 -0.51
CA ALA A 315 -2.81 17.00 -0.85
C ALA A 315 -3.07 18.17 -1.81
N GLY A 316 -4.01 18.00 -2.74
CA GLY A 316 -4.37 19.03 -3.72
C GLY A 316 -5.41 20.05 -3.23
N CYS A 317 -6.02 19.90 -2.05
CA CYS A 317 -7.20 20.67 -1.67
C CYS A 317 -6.93 22.17 -1.44
N THR A 318 -5.69 22.59 -1.28
CA THR A 318 -5.28 24.00 -1.14
C THR A 318 -5.03 24.69 -2.48
N THR A 319 -4.74 23.95 -3.53
CA THR A 319 -4.28 24.49 -4.83
C THR A 319 -5.22 24.15 -5.99
N SER A 320 -6.04 23.11 -5.87
CA SER A 320 -6.95 22.63 -6.90
C SER A 320 -8.39 22.81 -6.46
N THR A 321 -9.17 23.58 -7.22
CA THR A 321 -10.62 23.77 -6.99
C THR A 321 -11.37 22.44 -7.05
N SER A 322 -10.98 21.53 -7.93
CA SER A 322 -11.60 20.19 -8.03
C SER A 322 -11.31 19.33 -6.80
N SER A 323 -10.05 19.27 -6.33
CA SER A 323 -9.70 18.53 -5.12
C SER A 323 -10.39 19.09 -3.89
N HIS A 324 -10.46 20.41 -3.77
CA HIS A 324 -11.21 21.11 -2.71
C HIS A 324 -12.71 20.72 -2.71
N ALA A 325 -13.33 20.74 -3.89
CA ALA A 325 -14.74 20.37 -4.04
C ALA A 325 -14.96 18.87 -3.71
N ILE A 326 -14.06 17.98 -4.12
CA ILE A 326 -14.15 16.54 -3.82
C ILE A 326 -14.08 16.31 -2.32
N VAL A 327 -13.08 16.88 -1.62
CA VAL A 327 -12.96 16.72 -0.15
C VAL A 327 -14.24 17.18 0.55
N ARG A 328 -14.79 18.36 0.16
CA ARG A 328 -16.05 18.87 0.72
C ARG A 328 -17.21 17.91 0.47
N VAL A 329 -17.42 17.50 -0.77
CA VAL A 329 -18.54 16.61 -1.14
C VAL A 329 -18.48 15.28 -0.40
N VAL A 330 -17.27 14.71 -0.24
CA VAL A 330 -17.10 13.44 0.49
C VAL A 330 -17.36 13.63 1.98
N ALA A 331 -16.90 14.74 2.59
CA ALA A 331 -17.20 15.04 3.99
C ALA A 331 -18.70 15.25 4.21
N ASP A 332 -19.37 16.05 3.37
CA ASP A 332 -20.83 16.28 3.45
C ASP A 332 -21.62 14.97 3.26
N LEU A 333 -21.17 14.10 2.34
CA LEU A 333 -21.77 12.79 2.11
C LEU A 333 -21.62 11.86 3.33
N ALA A 334 -20.42 11.82 3.92
CA ALA A 334 -20.16 11.04 5.12
C ALA A 334 -21.14 11.44 6.24
N HIS A 335 -21.29 12.75 6.48
CA HIS A 335 -22.23 13.29 7.48
C HIS A 335 -23.68 12.92 7.17
N ALA A 336 -24.10 13.07 5.92
CA ALA A 336 -25.47 12.73 5.50
C ALA A 336 -25.80 11.25 5.71
N LEU A 337 -24.79 10.38 5.69
CA LEU A 337 -24.91 8.93 5.93
C LEU A 337 -24.59 8.54 7.39
N GLY A 338 -24.33 9.49 8.28
CA GLY A 338 -24.02 9.24 9.70
C GLY A 338 -22.61 8.64 9.93
N MET A 339 -21.69 8.86 8.99
CA MET A 339 -20.28 8.41 9.05
C MET A 339 -19.37 9.59 9.41
N ARG A 340 -18.18 9.28 9.90
CA ARG A 340 -17.09 10.24 10.08
C ARG A 340 -16.25 10.36 8.80
N ALA A 341 -15.73 11.56 8.54
CA ALA A 341 -14.77 11.81 7.46
C ALA A 341 -13.37 12.00 8.03
N VAL A 342 -12.42 11.21 7.55
CA VAL A 342 -11.01 11.28 7.90
C VAL A 342 -10.20 11.75 6.70
N ALA A 343 -9.40 12.81 6.85
CA ALA A 343 -8.52 13.28 5.79
C ALA A 343 -7.16 12.59 5.89
N GLU A 344 -6.75 11.91 4.81
CA GLU A 344 -5.47 11.23 4.73
C GLU A 344 -4.40 12.03 4.02
N GLY A 345 -3.12 11.72 4.32
CA GLY A 345 -1.98 12.35 3.64
C GLY A 345 -1.89 13.85 3.92
N VAL A 346 -2.24 14.30 5.12
CA VAL A 346 -2.03 15.68 5.55
C VAL A 346 -0.53 15.91 5.75
N GLU A 347 0.08 16.71 4.85
CA GLU A 347 1.53 16.96 4.83
C GLU A 347 1.90 18.37 5.28
N THR A 348 0.95 19.30 5.40
CA THR A 348 1.21 20.69 5.78
C THR A 348 0.14 21.24 6.72
N ALA A 349 0.51 22.27 7.50
CA ALA A 349 -0.43 23.01 8.34
C ALA A 349 -1.56 23.66 7.54
N GLU A 350 -1.29 24.06 6.30
CA GLU A 350 -2.30 24.67 5.42
C GLU A 350 -3.35 23.65 5.02
N VAL A 351 -2.96 22.45 4.58
CA VAL A 351 -3.86 21.35 4.28
C VAL A 351 -4.70 21.00 5.51
N LEU A 352 -4.09 20.89 6.69
CA LEU A 352 -4.81 20.61 7.94
C LEU A 352 -5.92 21.64 8.22
N ARG A 353 -5.62 22.93 8.04
CA ARG A 353 -6.62 24.01 8.24
C ARG A 353 -7.77 23.90 7.23
N VAL A 354 -7.45 23.58 5.96
CA VAL A 354 -8.46 23.46 4.91
C VAL A 354 -9.37 22.26 5.16
N VAL A 355 -8.85 21.06 5.44
CA VAL A 355 -9.68 19.86 5.67
C VAL A 355 -10.56 20.02 6.90
N ARG A 356 -10.08 20.73 7.95
CA ARG A 356 -10.91 21.11 9.09
C ARG A 356 -12.07 22.02 8.69
N ALA A 357 -11.80 23.05 7.87
CA ALA A 357 -12.83 23.98 7.40
C ALA A 357 -13.82 23.30 6.44
N LEU A 358 -13.41 22.22 5.76
CA LEU A 358 -14.25 21.41 4.89
C LEU A 358 -15.11 20.37 5.64
N GLY A 359 -14.97 20.29 6.96
CA GLY A 359 -15.83 19.46 7.81
C GLY A 359 -15.30 18.07 8.12
N CYS A 360 -14.04 17.73 7.82
CA CYS A 360 -13.47 16.48 8.30
C CYS A 360 -13.39 16.48 9.84
N GLU A 361 -13.66 15.33 10.46
CA GLU A 361 -13.56 15.14 11.91
C GLU A 361 -12.17 14.78 12.37
N GLU A 362 -11.45 13.99 11.59
CA GLU A 362 -10.12 13.50 11.92
C GLU A 362 -9.16 13.72 10.75
N ALA A 363 -7.89 13.75 11.05
CA ALA A 363 -6.82 13.85 10.06
C ALA A 363 -5.66 12.92 10.41
N GLN A 364 -4.99 12.42 9.34
CA GLN A 364 -3.81 11.58 9.40
C GLN A 364 -2.83 12.02 8.32
N GLY A 365 -1.53 11.97 8.61
CA GLY A 365 -0.51 12.31 7.63
C GLY A 365 0.85 12.64 8.26
N THR A 366 1.86 12.83 7.41
CA THR A 366 3.24 13.06 7.86
C THR A 366 3.44 14.40 8.55
N TYR A 367 2.56 15.36 8.35
CA TYR A 367 2.54 16.60 9.13
C TYR A 367 2.22 16.35 10.60
N ILE A 368 1.34 15.38 10.88
CA ILE A 368 0.97 14.95 12.23
C ILE A 368 2.06 14.04 12.78
N SER A 369 2.27 12.91 12.14
CA SER A 369 3.35 11.97 12.44
C SER A 369 3.52 10.95 11.31
N LYS A 370 4.74 10.47 11.11
CA LYS A 370 4.98 9.20 10.42
C LYS A 370 4.52 8.04 11.31
N PRO A 371 4.36 6.83 10.76
CA PRO A 371 4.17 5.63 11.58
C PRO A 371 5.32 5.44 12.57
N VAL A 372 4.99 5.28 13.85
CA VAL A 372 5.94 5.19 14.97
C VAL A 372 5.65 3.98 15.87
N SER A 373 6.50 3.68 16.83
CA SER A 373 6.31 2.60 17.81
C SER A 373 5.19 2.90 18.80
N GLY A 374 4.71 1.86 19.49
CA GLY A 374 3.70 2.01 20.53
C GLY A 374 4.15 2.89 21.71
N ASP A 375 5.43 2.88 22.03
CA ASP A 375 6.02 3.72 23.10
C ASP A 375 6.02 5.19 22.70
N GLU A 376 6.33 5.49 21.43
CA GLU A 376 6.28 6.86 20.90
C GLU A 376 4.85 7.40 20.86
N ILE A 377 3.85 6.57 20.52
CA ILE A 377 2.42 6.97 20.62
C ILE A 377 2.07 7.33 22.07
N LEU A 378 2.47 6.49 23.02
CA LEU A 378 2.21 6.74 24.44
C LEU A 378 2.85 8.06 24.91
N ALA A 379 4.10 8.31 24.51
CA ALA A 379 4.80 9.55 24.82
C ALA A 379 4.09 10.77 24.22
N ALA A 380 3.60 10.65 22.98
CA ALA A 380 2.86 11.70 22.31
C ALA A 380 1.54 12.04 23.02
N VAL A 381 0.74 11.03 23.36
CA VAL A 381 -0.53 11.22 24.07
C VAL A 381 -0.32 11.88 25.44
N ARG A 382 0.80 11.60 26.10
CA ARG A 382 1.17 12.22 27.39
C ARG A 382 1.77 13.62 27.26
N GLY A 383 1.91 14.15 26.05
CA GLY A 383 2.57 15.44 25.82
C GLY A 383 4.07 15.44 26.13
N GLN A 384 4.70 14.26 26.18
CA GLN A 384 6.13 14.08 26.53
C GLN A 384 7.03 14.08 25.30
N MET A 385 6.48 14.12 24.07
CA MET A 385 7.28 14.14 22.85
C MET A 385 7.79 15.54 22.55
N THR A 386 9.11 15.61 22.32
CA THR A 386 9.83 16.81 21.91
C THR A 386 9.45 17.26 20.51
N ALA A 387 9.61 18.55 20.27
CA ALA A 387 9.49 19.42 19.09
C ALA A 387 9.40 18.87 17.65
N GLU A 388 9.49 17.57 17.40
CA GLU A 388 9.27 17.00 16.07
C GLU A 388 7.78 16.83 15.72
N TRP A 389 6.92 16.69 16.70
CA TRP A 389 5.45 16.69 16.57
C TRP A 389 4.85 18.10 16.39
N HIS A 390 5.68 19.13 16.69
CA HIS A 390 5.34 20.55 16.54
C HIS A 390 6.37 21.26 15.68
N ARG A 391 6.62 20.79 14.45
CA ARG A 391 7.52 21.47 13.52
C ARG A 391 6.98 22.78 12.99
N ALA A 392 6.39 23.58 13.79
CA ALA A 392 6.13 24.96 13.42
C ALA A 392 5.77 25.83 14.63
N GLY A 393 6.42 25.78 15.77
CA GLY A 393 6.35 26.88 16.75
C GLY A 393 4.97 27.52 17.04
N GLU A 394 3.93 27.02 16.44
CA GLU A 394 2.55 27.46 16.65
C GLU A 394 1.80 26.41 17.46
N PRO A 395 1.12 26.80 18.52
CA PRO A 395 0.20 25.89 19.22
C PRO A 395 -0.79 25.35 18.20
N TRP A 396 -1.13 24.06 18.33
CA TRP A 396 -2.29 23.46 17.65
C TRP A 396 -3.40 24.50 17.58
N PRO A 397 -4.01 24.76 16.43
CA PRO A 397 -5.06 25.75 16.32
C PRO A 397 -6.31 25.31 17.10
N VAL A 398 -6.18 25.26 18.40
CA VAL A 398 -7.30 25.12 19.34
C VAL A 398 -7.71 26.52 19.73
N THR A 399 -8.46 27.18 18.88
CA THR A 399 -9.24 28.33 19.32
C THR A 399 -10.52 28.48 18.53
N ALA A 400 -11.59 28.39 19.31
CA ALA A 400 -12.97 28.90 19.18
C ALA A 400 -13.72 28.60 17.88
#